data_d3f397ebd4887c53aee60a2b1c3680a1
#
_entry.id   d3f397ebd4887c53aee60a2b1c3680a1
#
_cell.length_a   1.000
_cell.length_b   1.000
_cell.length_c   1.000
_cell.angle_alpha   90.00
_cell.angle_beta   90.00
_cell.angle_gamma   90.00
#
_symmetry.space_group_name_H-M   'P 1'
#
loop_
_entity.id
_entity.type
_entity.pdbx_description
1 polymer ?
#
loop_
_entity_poly.entity_id
_entity_poly.type
_entity_poly.pdbx_seq_one_letter_code
_entity_poly.pdbx_strand_id
1 'polypeptide(L)'
;MKCSSRYWYWFFSIVFISNNLYSDPPDWSVNPHDFQFNASMTGVLIFNGEESTDSNDIIAAFVGDECRGLDNQGFYFEPGNHWIWGITLYSNENDETMTFKVYTSVTDTIYDIDYTYSFIANDNMGDGHEPVEWIVYNLSVEIEPLPGNFVLYPAYPNPFNPVLNIPLTLDKPGEISVSVVDLNGHIVDTIFRSFGEPGNYTLTWNGDQFPSGVYFISFNSKRGVAGQKVLLLK
;
A
#
# COMPACT_ATOMS: atom_id res chain seq x y z
N MET A 1 -53.24 40.96 -33.34
CA MET A 1 -52.79 40.55 -31.99
C MET A 1 -51.85 39.38 -32.15
N LYS A 2 -50.51 39.64 -31.98
CA LYS A 2 -49.48 38.58 -32.02
C LYS A 2 -49.06 38.27 -30.59
N CYS A 3 -49.28 37.06 -30.15
CA CYS A 3 -48.82 36.56 -28.88
C CYS A 3 -47.45 35.97 -29.07
N SER A 4 -46.40 36.56 -28.52
CA SER A 4 -45.02 36.03 -28.55
C SER A 4 -44.77 35.22 -27.28
N SER A 5 -44.61 33.93 -27.42
CA SER A 5 -44.20 33.01 -26.38
C SER A 5 -42.70 33.12 -26.18
N ARG A 6 -42.27 33.61 -25.00
CA ARG A 6 -40.87 33.61 -24.58
C ARG A 6 -40.58 32.29 -23.88
N TYR A 7 -39.77 31.42 -24.52
CA TYR A 7 -39.23 30.25 -23.86
C TYR A 7 -38.02 30.67 -22.99
N TRP A 8 -38.17 30.45 -21.68
CA TRP A 8 -37.04 30.57 -20.74
C TRP A 8 -36.30 29.23 -20.70
N TYR A 9 -35.07 29.22 -21.25
CA TYR A 9 -34.17 28.09 -21.05
C TYR A 9 -33.50 28.25 -19.69
N TRP A 10 -33.80 27.35 -18.76
CA TRP A 10 -33.04 27.18 -17.54
C TRP A 10 -31.81 26.34 -17.87
N PHE A 11 -30.65 26.99 -17.90
CA PHE A 11 -29.38 26.28 -17.88
C PHE A 11 -29.15 25.74 -16.47
N PHE A 12 -29.37 24.45 -16.25
CA PHE A 12 -28.84 23.73 -15.11
C PHE A 12 -27.33 23.52 -15.35
N SER A 13 -26.48 24.37 -14.75
CA SER A 13 -25.07 24.07 -14.59
C SER A 13 -24.95 22.92 -13.61
N ILE A 14 -24.71 21.70 -14.11
CA ILE A 14 -24.29 20.58 -13.29
C ILE A 14 -22.85 20.86 -12.92
N VAL A 15 -22.63 21.34 -11.69
CA VAL A 15 -21.31 21.41 -11.09
C VAL A 15 -20.95 19.96 -10.73
N PHE A 16 -20.09 19.35 -11.53
CA PHE A 16 -19.41 18.13 -11.13
C PHE A 16 -18.45 18.50 -9.99
N ILE A 17 -18.89 18.32 -8.75
CA ILE A 17 -17.98 18.26 -7.61
C ILE A 17 -17.29 16.90 -7.75
N SER A 18 -16.09 16.90 -8.30
CA SER A 18 -15.18 15.76 -8.15
C SER A 18 -14.81 15.70 -6.66
N ASN A 19 -15.54 14.90 -5.90
CA ASN A 19 -15.06 14.47 -4.60
C ASN A 19 -13.83 13.58 -4.89
N ASN A 20 -12.65 14.19 -4.89
CA ASN A 20 -11.44 13.46 -4.60
C ASN A 20 -11.63 12.97 -3.16
N LEU A 21 -11.97 11.71 -3.00
CA LEU A 21 -11.89 10.99 -1.72
C LEU A 21 -10.40 10.82 -1.42
N TYR A 22 -9.74 11.92 -1.02
CA TYR A 22 -8.52 11.78 -0.24
C TYR A 22 -9.00 11.37 1.14
N SER A 23 -8.56 10.23 1.61
CA SER A 23 -8.66 9.92 3.02
C SER A 23 -7.82 10.95 3.76
N ASP A 24 -8.29 11.41 4.90
CA ASP A 24 -7.48 12.31 5.72
C ASP A 24 -6.29 11.51 6.26
N PRO A 25 -5.10 12.12 6.38
CA PRO A 25 -3.96 11.49 7.05
C PRO A 25 -4.37 10.96 8.43
N PRO A 26 -3.70 9.92 8.94
CA PRO A 26 -4.03 9.38 10.26
C PRO A 26 -3.88 10.45 11.33
N ASP A 27 -4.78 10.46 12.29
CA ASP A 27 -4.83 11.40 13.42
C ASP A 27 -3.85 11.05 14.56
N TRP A 28 -2.70 10.44 14.20
CA TRP A 28 -1.68 10.09 15.16
C TRP A 28 -1.17 11.33 15.90
N SER A 29 -1.09 11.22 17.20
CA SER A 29 -0.61 12.32 18.05
C SER A 29 0.05 11.77 19.29
N VAL A 30 1.00 12.51 19.82
CA VAL A 30 1.66 12.24 21.09
C VAL A 30 1.67 13.52 21.92
N ASN A 31 1.38 13.41 23.22
CA ASN A 31 1.54 14.50 24.15
C ASN A 31 2.86 14.30 24.94
N PRO A 32 3.92 15.07 24.65
CA PRO A 32 5.21 14.91 25.32
C PRO A 32 5.17 15.03 26.84
N HIS A 33 4.17 15.73 27.38
CA HIS A 33 4.05 15.95 28.83
C HIS A 33 3.60 14.72 29.61
N ASP A 34 3.13 13.67 28.94
CA ASP A 34 2.71 12.42 29.56
C ASP A 34 3.90 11.49 29.84
N PHE A 35 5.10 11.84 29.37
CA PHE A 35 6.30 11.01 29.42
C PHE A 35 7.46 11.71 30.13
N GLN A 36 8.29 10.88 30.81
CA GLN A 36 9.44 11.37 31.60
C GLN A 36 10.72 11.43 30.76
N PHE A 37 10.82 10.57 29.76
CA PHE A 37 12.03 10.40 28.96
C PHE A 37 11.73 10.55 27.48
N ASN A 38 12.76 10.94 26.74
CA ASN A 38 12.72 10.92 25.29
C ASN A 38 14.00 10.33 24.72
N ALA A 39 13.92 9.95 23.44
CA ALA A 39 15.04 9.59 22.57
C ALA A 39 14.79 10.21 21.20
N SER A 40 15.80 10.32 20.37
CA SER A 40 15.66 10.79 18.99
C SER A 40 16.09 9.73 18.00
N MET A 41 15.43 9.70 16.85
CA MET A 41 15.81 8.81 15.76
C MET A 41 15.68 9.55 14.43
N THR A 42 16.71 9.48 13.60
CA THR A 42 16.74 10.06 12.26
C THR A 42 16.88 8.95 11.25
N GLY A 43 15.99 8.90 10.27
CA GLY A 43 16.01 7.81 9.31
C GLY A 43 15.47 8.19 7.94
N VAL A 44 15.57 7.24 7.02
CA VAL A 44 15.03 7.26 5.67
C VAL A 44 13.91 6.23 5.54
N LEU A 45 12.89 6.54 4.75
CA LEU A 45 11.82 5.61 4.41
C LEU A 45 12.18 4.92 3.10
N ILE A 46 12.22 3.59 3.12
CA ILE A 46 12.57 2.79 1.94
C ILE A 46 11.37 1.93 1.55
N PHE A 47 10.77 2.20 0.39
CA PHE A 47 9.68 1.43 -0.19
C PHE A 47 10.21 0.55 -1.33
N ASN A 48 10.11 -0.77 -1.18
CA ASN A 48 10.55 -1.74 -2.20
C ASN A 48 12.01 -1.55 -2.67
N GLY A 49 12.88 -1.02 -1.80
CA GLY A 49 14.29 -0.78 -2.09
C GLY A 49 14.62 0.60 -2.65
N GLU A 50 13.64 1.50 -2.76
CA GLU A 50 13.84 2.90 -3.15
C GLU A 50 13.48 3.84 -2.00
N GLU A 51 14.28 4.89 -1.79
CA GLU A 51 13.99 5.91 -0.77
C GLU A 51 12.78 6.75 -1.16
N SER A 52 11.89 7.02 -0.19
CA SER A 52 10.81 7.98 -0.39
C SER A 52 11.37 9.38 -0.61
N THR A 53 10.76 10.08 -1.55
CA THR A 53 11.03 11.50 -1.82
C THR A 53 9.80 12.38 -1.55
N ASP A 54 8.74 11.80 -0.97
CA ASP A 54 7.53 12.55 -0.63
C ASP A 54 7.59 13.06 0.81
N SER A 55 7.78 14.37 0.96
CA SER A 55 7.84 15.03 2.27
C SER A 55 6.54 14.93 3.09
N ASN A 56 5.44 14.47 2.49
CA ASN A 56 4.15 14.33 3.18
C ASN A 56 3.94 12.92 3.77
N ASP A 57 4.89 12.01 3.58
CA ASP A 57 4.87 10.73 4.28
C ASP A 57 5.05 10.94 5.79
N ILE A 58 4.31 10.18 6.59
CA ILE A 58 4.30 10.31 8.04
C ILE A 58 4.86 9.04 8.67
N ILE A 59 5.92 9.15 9.47
CA ILE A 59 6.43 8.06 10.30
C ILE A 59 5.91 8.21 11.73
N ALA A 60 5.49 7.11 12.37
CA ALA A 60 5.10 7.11 13.76
C ALA A 60 5.57 5.84 14.49
N ALA A 61 5.89 6.01 15.78
CA ALA A 61 6.28 4.94 16.69
C ALA A 61 5.16 4.63 17.68
N PHE A 62 5.03 3.37 18.07
CA PHE A 62 3.97 2.88 18.95
C PHE A 62 4.49 1.91 19.99
N VAL A 63 3.86 1.92 21.17
CA VAL A 63 3.90 0.82 22.13
C VAL A 63 2.47 0.28 22.24
N GLY A 64 2.23 -0.92 21.74
CA GLY A 64 0.87 -1.41 21.50
C GLY A 64 0.15 -0.49 20.50
N ASP A 65 -0.98 0.08 20.95
CA ASP A 65 -1.78 1.00 20.13
C ASP A 65 -1.52 2.49 20.46
N GLU A 66 -0.65 2.78 21.44
CA GLU A 66 -0.36 4.14 21.87
C GLU A 66 0.77 4.74 21.05
N CYS A 67 0.49 5.89 20.41
CA CYS A 67 1.52 6.64 19.68
C CYS A 67 2.54 7.24 20.67
N ARG A 68 3.81 6.97 20.43
CA ARG A 68 4.94 7.38 21.27
C ARG A 68 5.87 8.38 20.57
N GLY A 69 5.56 8.74 19.35
CA GLY A 69 6.30 9.73 18.57
C GLY A 69 5.85 9.71 17.12
N LEU A 70 6.00 10.84 16.45
CA LEU A 70 5.75 10.95 15.01
C LEU A 70 6.59 12.07 14.40
N ASP A 71 6.82 11.94 13.10
CA ASP A 71 7.24 13.04 12.23
C ASP A 71 6.34 13.03 10.99
N ASN A 72 5.72 14.17 10.72
CA ASN A 72 4.74 14.34 9.64
C ASN A 72 5.26 15.18 8.47
N GLN A 73 6.55 15.46 8.43
CA GLN A 73 7.15 16.24 7.37
C GLN A 73 8.63 15.90 7.18
N GLY A 74 8.91 15.04 6.22
CA GLY A 74 10.29 14.78 5.79
C GLY A 74 10.95 16.02 5.19
N PHE A 75 12.25 16.12 5.28
CA PHE A 75 13.02 17.16 4.63
C PHE A 75 14.26 16.61 3.91
N TYR A 76 14.67 17.28 2.84
CA TYR A 76 15.85 16.88 2.08
C TYR A 76 17.12 17.36 2.76
N PHE A 77 18.00 16.44 3.13
CA PHE A 77 19.31 16.70 3.72
C PHE A 77 20.38 16.66 2.64
N GLU A 78 20.72 17.82 2.07
CA GLU A 78 21.64 17.96 0.95
C GLU A 78 23.03 17.31 1.16
N PRO A 79 23.70 17.42 2.34
CA PRO A 79 25.00 16.80 2.55
C PRO A 79 25.00 15.28 2.48
N GLY A 80 23.90 14.63 2.88
CA GLY A 80 23.72 13.16 2.81
C GLY A 80 23.06 12.70 1.52
N ASN A 81 22.45 13.62 0.76
CA ASN A 81 21.64 13.32 -0.44
C ASN A 81 20.46 12.40 -0.14
N HIS A 82 19.82 12.61 1.03
CA HIS A 82 18.69 11.82 1.51
C HIS A 82 17.48 12.70 1.84
N TRP A 83 16.28 12.14 1.67
CA TRP A 83 15.10 12.61 2.37
C TRP A 83 15.05 11.94 3.74
N ILE A 84 15.01 12.73 4.81
CA ILE A 84 15.07 12.22 6.18
C ILE A 84 13.87 12.69 6.99
N TRP A 85 13.51 11.86 7.97
CA TRP A 85 12.51 12.11 9.00
C TRP A 85 13.18 12.06 10.36
N GLY A 86 12.86 13.02 11.22
CA GLY A 86 13.43 13.13 12.56
C GLY A 86 12.37 12.90 13.64
N ILE A 87 12.21 11.68 14.11
CA ILE A 87 11.21 11.33 15.10
C ILE A 87 11.74 11.46 16.52
N THR A 88 10.98 12.15 17.41
CA THR A 88 11.21 12.12 18.87
C THR A 88 10.32 11.06 19.47
N LEU A 89 10.94 10.12 20.17
CA LEU A 89 10.31 8.99 20.85
C LEU A 89 10.13 9.30 22.33
N TYR A 90 9.00 8.93 22.92
CA TYR A 90 8.68 9.20 24.31
C TYR A 90 8.33 7.93 25.07
N SER A 91 8.85 7.82 26.31
CA SER A 91 8.56 6.70 27.20
C SER A 91 8.67 7.09 28.67
N ASN A 92 8.10 6.28 29.55
CA ASN A 92 8.25 6.36 31.00
C ASN A 92 9.22 5.31 31.53
N GLU A 93 9.61 4.34 30.72
CA GLU A 93 10.46 3.21 31.12
C GLU A 93 11.50 2.90 30.01
N ASN A 94 12.66 2.42 30.41
CA ASN A 94 13.60 1.82 29.46
C ASN A 94 13.14 0.41 29.07
N ASP A 95 13.64 -0.08 27.94
CA ASP A 95 13.39 -1.41 27.39
C ASP A 95 11.93 -1.64 26.90
N GLU A 96 11.09 -0.59 26.84
CA GLU A 96 9.81 -0.71 26.11
C GLU A 96 10.09 -0.95 24.62
N THR A 97 9.43 -1.98 24.07
CA THR A 97 9.57 -2.29 22.65
C THR A 97 8.63 -1.39 21.83
N MET A 98 9.21 -0.58 20.99
CA MET A 98 8.50 0.26 20.03
C MET A 98 8.44 -0.38 18.66
N THR A 99 7.29 -0.31 18.03
CA THR A 99 7.04 -0.66 16.63
C THR A 99 6.80 0.59 15.83
N PHE A 100 6.93 0.51 14.50
CA PHE A 100 6.81 1.68 13.64
C PHE A 100 5.79 1.45 12.53
N LYS A 101 5.11 2.52 12.16
CA LYS A 101 4.18 2.57 11.02
C LYS A 101 4.52 3.78 10.17
N VAL A 102 4.29 3.65 8.88
CA VAL A 102 4.36 4.77 7.95
C VAL A 102 3.03 4.93 7.22
N TYR A 103 2.58 6.16 7.12
CA TYR A 103 1.52 6.54 6.20
C TYR A 103 2.15 7.18 4.97
N THR A 104 1.79 6.73 3.78
CA THR A 104 2.21 7.36 2.53
C THR A 104 1.06 8.10 1.87
N SER A 105 1.31 9.36 1.57
CA SER A 105 0.33 10.25 0.96
C SER A 105 -0.01 9.88 -0.48
N VAL A 106 0.93 9.23 -1.19
CA VAL A 106 0.76 8.83 -2.60
C VAL A 106 -0.30 7.75 -2.76
N THR A 107 -0.33 6.76 -1.88
CA THR A 107 -1.28 5.63 -1.95
C THR A 107 -2.37 5.70 -0.89
N ASP A 108 -2.32 6.72 -0.02
CA ASP A 108 -3.27 6.89 1.09
C ASP A 108 -3.39 5.61 1.94
N THR A 109 -2.23 5.06 2.32
CA THR A 109 -2.14 3.75 2.96
C THR A 109 -1.16 3.78 4.13
N ILE A 110 -1.51 3.06 5.20
CA ILE A 110 -0.63 2.83 6.36
C ILE A 110 0.02 1.46 6.21
N TYR A 111 1.34 1.42 6.39
CA TYR A 111 2.15 0.20 6.40
C TYR A 111 2.82 0.00 7.74
N ASP A 112 2.90 -1.25 8.19
CA ASP A 112 3.77 -1.64 9.30
C ASP A 112 5.21 -1.73 8.79
N ILE A 113 6.16 -1.23 9.58
CA ILE A 113 7.59 -1.32 9.31
C ILE A 113 8.14 -2.52 10.08
N ASP A 114 8.88 -3.40 9.41
CA ASP A 114 9.57 -4.53 10.05
C ASP A 114 10.86 -4.05 10.76
N TYR A 115 10.65 -3.15 11.72
CA TYR A 115 11.69 -2.60 12.58
C TYR A 115 11.13 -2.43 13.97
N THR A 116 11.92 -2.79 14.98
CA THR A 116 11.58 -2.58 16.39
C THR A 116 12.75 -1.91 17.11
N TYR A 117 12.44 -1.07 18.08
CA TYR A 117 13.42 -0.40 18.91
C TYR A 117 13.11 -0.63 20.39
N SER A 118 14.10 -1.07 21.15
CA SER A 118 14.02 -1.12 22.60
C SER A 118 14.42 0.25 23.14
N PHE A 119 13.46 0.97 23.73
CA PHE A 119 13.64 2.36 24.13
C PHE A 119 14.74 2.51 25.19
N ILE A 120 15.65 3.46 24.95
CA ILE A 120 16.70 3.88 25.86
C ILE A 120 16.60 5.40 26.04
N ALA A 121 16.43 5.86 27.29
CA ALA A 121 16.30 7.28 27.59
C ALA A 121 17.54 8.08 27.15
N ASN A 122 17.32 9.20 26.45
CA ASN A 122 18.31 10.09 25.88
C ASN A 122 19.19 9.47 24.78
N ASP A 123 18.76 8.35 24.19
CA ASP A 123 19.45 7.76 23.04
C ASP A 123 19.26 8.61 21.79
N ASN A 124 20.21 8.49 20.85
CA ASN A 124 20.16 9.16 19.56
C ASN A 124 20.59 8.17 18.46
N MET A 125 19.62 7.76 17.64
CA MET A 125 19.79 6.75 16.62
C MET A 125 19.77 7.37 15.22
N GLY A 126 20.83 7.11 14.45
CA GLY A 126 20.97 7.63 13.10
C GLY A 126 21.19 9.16 13.03
N ASP A 127 21.63 9.61 11.91
CA ASP A 127 21.78 11.03 11.57
C ASP A 127 21.59 11.26 10.06
N GLY A 128 21.85 12.46 9.57
CA GLY A 128 21.69 12.76 8.15
C GLY A 128 22.73 12.12 7.21
N HIS A 129 23.80 11.49 7.72
CA HIS A 129 24.81 10.81 6.91
C HIS A 129 24.70 9.28 7.05
N GLU A 130 24.30 8.81 8.22
CA GLU A 130 24.07 7.40 8.53
C GLU A 130 22.66 7.23 9.12
N PRO A 131 21.62 7.44 8.33
CA PRO A 131 20.24 7.36 8.81
C PRO A 131 19.83 5.91 9.12
N VAL A 132 18.89 5.76 10.03
CA VAL A 132 18.19 4.48 10.23
C VAL A 132 17.37 4.17 8.97
N GLU A 133 17.43 2.94 8.49
CA GLU A 133 16.62 2.48 7.36
C GLU A 133 15.29 1.92 7.86
N TRP A 134 14.19 2.62 7.60
CA TRP A 134 12.85 2.12 7.81
C TRP A 134 12.32 1.48 6.54
N ILE A 135 12.51 0.16 6.46
CA ILE A 135 12.17 -0.60 5.25
C ILE A 135 10.70 -1.02 5.31
N VAL A 136 9.95 -0.55 4.34
CA VAL A 136 8.56 -0.94 4.11
C VAL A 136 8.54 -1.99 3.00
N TYR A 137 8.29 -3.22 3.39
CA TYR A 137 7.96 -4.25 2.41
C TYR A 137 6.51 -4.10 2.02
N ASN A 138 6.26 -3.36 0.96
CA ASN A 138 4.94 -3.37 0.36
C ASN A 138 4.72 -4.75 -0.27
N LEU A 139 4.11 -5.66 0.51
CA LEU A 139 3.65 -6.96 0.01
C LEU A 139 2.39 -6.83 -0.87
N SER A 140 1.83 -5.65 -1.01
CA SER A 140 1.04 -5.34 -2.18
C SER A 140 2.02 -5.40 -3.36
N VAL A 141 1.89 -6.41 -4.17
CA VAL A 141 2.40 -6.33 -5.53
C VAL A 141 1.82 -5.02 -6.07
N GLU A 142 2.61 -3.93 -6.10
CA GLU A 142 2.27 -2.81 -6.96
C GLU A 142 2.08 -3.45 -8.32
N ILE A 143 0.84 -3.46 -8.75
CA ILE A 143 0.53 -3.71 -10.13
C ILE A 143 1.00 -2.42 -10.80
N GLU A 144 2.33 -2.29 -11.00
CA GLU A 144 2.79 -1.46 -12.10
C GLU A 144 1.91 -1.90 -13.27
N PRO A 145 1.15 -1.01 -13.89
CA PRO A 145 0.50 -1.37 -15.13
C PRO A 145 1.65 -1.79 -16.03
N LEU A 146 1.95 -3.09 -16.04
CA LEU A 146 2.90 -3.66 -16.99
C LEU A 146 2.56 -3.04 -18.33
N PRO A 147 3.55 -2.61 -19.13
CA PRO A 147 3.30 -2.04 -20.45
C PRO A 147 2.68 -3.10 -21.34
N GLY A 148 1.49 -3.51 -21.02
CA GLY A 148 0.71 -4.59 -21.61
C GLY A 148 -0.72 -4.46 -21.17
N ASN A 149 -1.54 -3.95 -21.93
CA ASN A 149 -3.01 -3.99 -22.09
C ASN A 149 -3.87 -4.75 -21.05
N PHE A 150 -3.41 -4.94 -19.81
CA PHE A 150 -4.21 -5.56 -18.74
C PHE A 150 -3.81 -5.00 -17.36
N VAL A 151 -4.75 -4.98 -16.44
CA VAL A 151 -4.58 -4.70 -15.01
C VAL A 151 -5.13 -5.88 -14.22
N LEU A 152 -4.32 -6.44 -13.32
CA LEU A 152 -4.75 -7.49 -12.39
C LEU A 152 -4.98 -6.84 -11.02
N TYR A 153 -6.22 -6.81 -10.55
CA TYR A 153 -6.55 -6.24 -9.24
C TYR A 153 -6.36 -7.26 -8.11
N PRO A 154 -6.25 -6.82 -6.85
CA PRO A 154 -6.14 -7.71 -5.71
C PRO A 154 -7.28 -8.74 -5.68
N ALA A 155 -6.92 -10.02 -5.60
CA ALA A 155 -7.90 -11.09 -5.47
C ALA A 155 -8.51 -11.10 -4.07
N TYR A 156 -9.81 -11.38 -3.99
CA TYR A 156 -10.55 -11.33 -2.73
C TYR A 156 -11.57 -12.46 -2.58
N PRO A 157 -11.86 -12.85 -1.32
CA PRO A 157 -11.12 -12.51 -0.11
C PRO A 157 -9.70 -13.09 -0.12
N ASN A 158 -8.76 -12.51 0.61
CA ASN A 158 -7.43 -13.09 0.83
C ASN A 158 -7.01 -12.80 2.28
N PRO A 159 -6.93 -13.81 3.19
CA PRO A 159 -7.10 -15.25 2.93
C PRO A 159 -8.51 -15.64 2.48
N PHE A 160 -8.63 -16.76 1.75
CA PHE A 160 -9.90 -17.25 1.18
C PHE A 160 -10.24 -18.69 1.60
N ASN A 161 -11.54 -19.04 1.55
CA ASN A 161 -12.07 -20.38 1.86
C ASN A 161 -13.42 -20.63 1.19
N PRO A 162 -13.58 -21.58 0.29
CA PRO A 162 -12.56 -22.08 -0.64
C PRO A 162 -12.51 -21.26 -1.94
N VAL A 163 -13.32 -20.20 -2.05
CA VAL A 163 -13.55 -19.43 -3.30
C VAL A 163 -12.79 -18.12 -3.28
N LEU A 164 -12.03 -17.89 -4.34
CA LEU A 164 -11.27 -16.66 -4.58
C LEU A 164 -11.79 -15.97 -5.85
N ASN A 165 -12.08 -14.68 -5.78
CA ASN A 165 -12.39 -13.84 -6.92
C ASN A 165 -11.14 -13.10 -7.38
N ILE A 166 -10.90 -13.07 -8.68
CA ILE A 166 -9.71 -12.51 -9.33
C ILE A 166 -10.19 -11.50 -10.36
N PRO A 167 -10.32 -10.21 -9.97
CA PRO A 167 -10.73 -9.17 -10.90
C PRO A 167 -9.56 -8.74 -11.78
N LEU A 168 -9.84 -8.52 -13.05
CA LEU A 168 -8.87 -8.00 -14.03
C LEU A 168 -9.56 -7.16 -15.10
N THR A 169 -8.81 -6.25 -15.69
CA THR A 169 -9.24 -5.45 -16.85
C THR A 169 -8.30 -5.73 -18.01
N LEU A 170 -8.86 -5.91 -19.20
CA LEU A 170 -8.11 -5.96 -20.46
C LEU A 170 -8.39 -4.67 -21.24
N ASP A 171 -7.34 -3.96 -21.62
CA ASP A 171 -7.46 -2.74 -22.42
C ASP A 171 -7.44 -3.04 -23.92
N LYS A 172 -6.85 -4.15 -24.34
CA LYS A 172 -6.75 -4.58 -25.72
C LYS A 172 -6.97 -6.09 -25.85
N PRO A 173 -7.48 -6.54 -27.02
CA PRO A 173 -7.71 -7.95 -27.24
C PRO A 173 -6.38 -8.74 -27.33
N GLY A 174 -6.38 -9.95 -26.83
CA GLY A 174 -5.21 -10.83 -26.85
C GLY A 174 -5.38 -12.18 -26.21
N GLU A 175 -4.44 -13.08 -26.49
CA GLU A 175 -4.36 -14.36 -25.78
C GLU A 175 -3.90 -14.13 -24.34
N ILE A 176 -4.64 -14.68 -23.40
CA ILE A 176 -4.35 -14.63 -21.98
C ILE A 176 -4.46 -16.01 -21.35
N SER A 177 -3.65 -16.24 -20.32
CA SER A 177 -3.71 -17.43 -19.47
C SER A 177 -3.61 -17.02 -18.02
N VAL A 178 -4.54 -17.50 -17.21
CA VAL A 178 -4.53 -17.32 -15.75
C VAL A 178 -4.45 -18.67 -15.09
N SER A 179 -3.38 -18.91 -14.35
CA SER A 179 -3.07 -20.20 -13.72
C SER A 179 -2.78 -20.01 -12.24
N VAL A 180 -2.96 -21.06 -11.47
CA VAL A 180 -2.55 -21.15 -10.07
C VAL A 180 -1.26 -21.94 -9.98
N VAL A 181 -0.30 -21.41 -9.22
CA VAL A 181 1.04 -21.97 -9.07
C VAL A 181 1.32 -22.22 -7.59
N ASP A 182 1.94 -23.33 -7.25
CA ASP A 182 2.39 -23.63 -5.89
C ASP A 182 3.74 -22.97 -5.55
N LEU A 183 4.21 -23.15 -4.31
CA LEU A 183 5.51 -22.63 -3.84
C LEU A 183 6.72 -23.16 -4.61
N ASN A 184 6.58 -24.29 -5.31
CA ASN A 184 7.66 -24.90 -6.09
C ASN A 184 7.67 -24.43 -7.55
N GLY A 185 6.70 -23.56 -7.93
CA GLY A 185 6.55 -23.08 -9.29
C GLY A 185 5.75 -24.01 -10.21
N HIS A 186 5.10 -25.05 -9.67
CA HIS A 186 4.26 -25.94 -10.47
C HIS A 186 2.87 -25.36 -10.66
N ILE A 187 2.37 -25.38 -11.90
CA ILE A 187 0.98 -25.03 -12.17
C ILE A 187 0.09 -26.16 -11.60
N VAL A 188 -0.73 -25.81 -10.62
CA VAL A 188 -1.68 -26.75 -9.98
C VAL A 188 -3.07 -26.65 -10.57
N ASP A 189 -3.41 -25.50 -11.18
CA ASP A 189 -4.69 -25.30 -11.87
C ASP A 189 -4.57 -24.23 -12.98
N THR A 190 -5.49 -24.27 -13.95
CA THR A 190 -5.61 -23.26 -15.00
C THR A 190 -7.04 -22.74 -15.03
N ILE A 191 -7.21 -21.50 -14.51
CA ILE A 191 -8.51 -20.87 -14.34
C ILE A 191 -9.08 -20.39 -15.69
N PHE A 192 -8.21 -19.82 -16.52
CA PHE A 192 -8.61 -19.28 -17.82
C PHE A 192 -7.47 -19.41 -18.83
N ARG A 193 -7.81 -19.79 -20.05
CA ARG A 193 -6.87 -19.80 -21.17
C ARG A 193 -7.63 -19.64 -22.47
N SER A 194 -7.67 -18.40 -22.97
CA SER A 194 -8.37 -18.08 -24.22
C SER A 194 -7.96 -16.70 -24.73
N PHE A 195 -8.51 -16.35 -25.89
CA PHE A 195 -8.47 -14.99 -26.38
C PHE A 195 -9.47 -14.13 -25.62
N GLY A 196 -9.00 -13.04 -25.02
CA GLY A 196 -9.84 -12.08 -24.29
C GLY A 196 -10.08 -10.81 -25.11
N GLU A 197 -11.30 -10.29 -25.05
CA GLU A 197 -11.67 -8.99 -25.58
C GLU A 197 -11.43 -7.88 -24.53
N PRO A 198 -11.32 -6.60 -24.91
CA PRO A 198 -11.25 -5.51 -23.93
C PRO A 198 -12.46 -5.49 -23.01
N GLY A 199 -12.23 -5.29 -21.72
CA GLY A 199 -13.29 -5.25 -20.72
C GLY A 199 -12.84 -5.66 -19.32
N ASN A 200 -13.78 -5.58 -18.38
CA ASN A 200 -13.59 -5.98 -17.00
C ASN A 200 -14.06 -7.43 -16.82
N TYR A 201 -13.22 -8.24 -16.17
CA TYR A 201 -13.47 -9.64 -15.89
C TYR A 201 -13.33 -9.89 -14.39
N THR A 202 -14.11 -10.84 -13.89
CA THR A 202 -13.88 -11.43 -12.56
C THR A 202 -13.82 -12.92 -12.75
N LEU A 203 -12.60 -13.47 -12.69
CA LEU A 203 -12.41 -14.91 -12.70
C LEU A 203 -12.59 -15.46 -11.29
N THR A 204 -12.92 -16.74 -11.18
CA THR A 204 -13.13 -17.38 -9.88
C THR A 204 -12.31 -18.66 -9.81
N TRP A 205 -11.56 -18.83 -8.71
CA TRP A 205 -10.88 -20.07 -8.40
C TRP A 205 -11.52 -20.73 -7.18
N ASN A 206 -11.83 -22.02 -7.31
CA ASN A 206 -12.31 -22.84 -6.20
C ASN A 206 -11.18 -23.74 -5.70
N GLY A 207 -10.61 -23.39 -4.54
CA GLY A 207 -9.52 -24.13 -3.91
C GLY A 207 -9.95 -25.38 -3.12
N ASP A 208 -11.20 -25.84 -3.22
CA ASP A 208 -11.73 -26.95 -2.41
C ASP A 208 -10.94 -28.27 -2.55
N GLN A 209 -10.37 -28.53 -3.70
CA GLN A 209 -9.56 -29.73 -3.96
C GLN A 209 -8.09 -29.58 -3.55
N PHE A 210 -7.63 -28.40 -3.18
CA PHE A 210 -6.24 -28.11 -2.88
C PHE A 210 -6.01 -27.97 -1.36
N PRO A 211 -4.83 -28.36 -0.82
CA PRO A 211 -4.53 -28.19 0.60
C PRO A 211 -4.44 -26.71 0.98
N SER A 212 -4.70 -26.40 2.27
CA SER A 212 -4.42 -25.07 2.81
C SER A 212 -2.96 -24.70 2.60
N GLY A 213 -2.70 -23.47 2.18
CA GLY A 213 -1.34 -23.04 1.87
C GLY A 213 -1.29 -21.80 1.01
N VAL A 214 -0.06 -21.38 0.71
CA VAL A 214 0.24 -20.25 -0.16
C VAL A 214 0.24 -20.70 -1.61
N TYR A 215 -0.46 -19.94 -2.44
CA TYR A 215 -0.50 -20.09 -3.89
C TYR A 215 -0.22 -18.75 -4.57
N PHE A 216 0.15 -18.82 -5.85
CA PHE A 216 0.31 -17.64 -6.69
C PHE A 216 -0.65 -17.72 -7.87
N ILE A 217 -1.43 -16.65 -8.05
CA ILE A 217 -2.19 -16.46 -9.29
C ILE A 217 -1.23 -15.87 -10.31
N SER A 218 -0.97 -16.59 -11.38
CA SER A 218 -0.10 -16.19 -12.48
C SER A 218 -0.95 -15.80 -13.69
N PHE A 219 -0.87 -14.55 -14.08
CA PHE A 219 -1.43 -14.05 -15.32
C PHE A 219 -0.34 -13.95 -16.38
N ASN A 220 -0.59 -14.51 -17.56
CA ASN A 220 0.37 -14.54 -18.66
C ASN A 220 -0.30 -14.07 -19.96
N SER A 221 0.34 -13.18 -20.66
CA SER A 221 -0.05 -12.71 -21.99
C SER A 221 1.19 -12.56 -22.88
N LYS A 222 1.02 -12.39 -24.20
CA LYS A 222 2.14 -12.11 -25.12
C LYS A 222 2.91 -10.82 -24.77
N ARG A 223 2.37 -9.96 -23.91
CA ARG A 223 2.88 -8.62 -23.62
C ARG A 223 3.39 -8.44 -22.19
N GLY A 224 3.26 -9.46 -21.34
CA GLY A 224 3.76 -9.42 -19.98
C GLY A 224 3.19 -10.54 -19.11
N VAL A 225 3.80 -10.70 -17.94
CA VAL A 225 3.41 -11.65 -16.91
C VAL A 225 3.17 -10.85 -15.63
N ALA A 226 2.07 -11.15 -14.92
CA ALA A 226 1.81 -10.63 -13.59
C ALA A 226 1.46 -11.76 -12.65
N GLY A 227 1.65 -11.55 -11.36
CA GLY A 227 1.29 -12.55 -10.36
C GLY A 227 0.94 -11.92 -9.03
N GLN A 228 0.13 -12.61 -8.24
CA GLN A 228 -0.16 -12.21 -6.87
C GLN A 228 -0.24 -13.41 -5.95
N LYS A 229 0.23 -13.23 -4.71
CA LYS A 229 0.17 -14.24 -3.67
C LYS A 229 -1.22 -14.29 -3.04
N VAL A 230 -1.73 -15.49 -2.82
CA VAL A 230 -3.00 -15.74 -2.14
C VAL A 230 -2.85 -16.85 -1.10
N LEU A 231 -3.66 -16.82 -0.04
CA LEU A 231 -3.61 -17.77 1.06
C LEU A 231 -4.95 -18.52 1.16
N LEU A 232 -4.93 -19.82 0.89
CA LEU A 232 -6.07 -20.71 1.10
C LEU A 232 -6.08 -21.21 2.54
N LEU A 233 -7.16 -20.99 3.25
CA LEU A 233 -7.43 -21.52 4.59
C LEU A 233 -8.68 -22.42 4.54
N LYS A 234 -8.58 -23.62 5.06
CA LYS A 234 -9.71 -24.55 5.25
C LYS A 234 -9.99 -24.76 6.71
#